data_fe51c5667597b0962d0fb2a65d61d948
#
_entry.id   fe51c5667597b0962d0fb2a65d61d948
#
_cell.length_a   1.000
_cell.length_b   1.000
_cell.length_c   1.000
_cell.angle_alpha   90.00
_cell.angle_beta   90.00
_cell.angle_gamma   90.00
#
_symmetry.space_group_name_H-M   'P 1'
#
loop_
_entity.id
_entity.type
_entity.pdbx_description
1 polymer ?
#
loop_
_entity_poly.entity_id
_entity_poly.type
_entity_poly.pdbx_seq_one_letter_code
_entity_poly.pdbx_strand_id
1 'polypeptide(L)'
;EQKRYDDKVVFSKQTKYQKITITQWKEEYWLYLNGSKQLCTFDEWQYHEPLVHPVMQLTPYAKHVLILGAGDGCAIREVLKYKGVEQITLVDIDPEMTRIGKTNEIFTKMNDSSYYDPKVKVVNQDAFQYLEQSDEFFDVMILDFPDPKSIDLNRVYSKEFYRLCNKKL
;
A
#
# COMPACT_ATOMS: atom_id res chain seq x y z
N GLU A 1 9.76 -11.36 20.67
CA GLU A 1 9.51 -10.17 19.81
C GLU A 1 10.03 -8.89 20.48
N GLN A 2 9.58 -8.56 21.70
CA GLN A 2 9.94 -7.29 22.39
C GLN A 2 11.45 -7.02 22.41
N LYS A 3 12.29 -8.05 22.57
CA LYS A 3 13.77 -7.91 22.59
C LYS A 3 14.39 -7.41 21.28
N ARG A 4 13.63 -7.43 20.18
CA ARG A 4 14.09 -7.01 18.84
C ARG A 4 13.85 -5.53 18.59
N TYR A 5 12.95 -4.91 19.36
CA TYR A 5 12.53 -3.52 19.19
C TYR A 5 12.76 -2.75 20.49
N ASP A 6 13.25 -1.52 20.38
CA ASP A 6 13.46 -0.63 21.53
C ASP A 6 12.10 -0.15 22.09
N ASP A 7 11.12 0.04 21.20
CA ASP A 7 9.78 0.49 21.56
C ASP A 7 8.85 -0.69 21.90
N LYS A 8 7.79 -0.40 22.65
CA LYS A 8 6.79 -1.39 23.06
C LYS A 8 6.10 -2.02 21.83
N VAL A 9 6.18 -3.34 21.68
CA VAL A 9 5.40 -4.07 20.66
C VAL A 9 3.94 -4.11 21.10
N VAL A 10 3.05 -3.50 20.30
CA VAL A 10 1.60 -3.48 20.54
C VAL A 10 0.82 -4.44 19.65
N PHE A 11 1.41 -4.83 18.52
CA PHE A 11 0.87 -5.84 17.63
C PHE A 11 2.00 -6.62 16.96
N SER A 12 1.83 -7.92 16.79
CA SER A 12 2.77 -8.75 16.04
C SER A 12 2.07 -9.99 15.49
N LYS A 13 2.15 -10.19 14.17
CA LYS A 13 1.57 -11.34 13.49
C LYS A 13 2.47 -11.83 12.36
N GLN A 14 2.72 -13.13 12.32
CA GLN A 14 3.31 -13.79 11.16
C GLN A 14 2.20 -14.18 10.20
N THR A 15 2.27 -13.71 8.96
CA THR A 15 1.41 -14.16 7.87
C THR A 15 2.14 -15.16 6.99
N LYS A 16 1.49 -15.63 5.95
CA LYS A 16 2.13 -16.44 4.90
C LYS A 16 3.21 -15.66 4.14
N TYR A 17 3.08 -14.33 4.10
CA TYR A 17 3.91 -13.47 3.26
C TYR A 17 4.99 -12.72 4.04
N GLN A 18 4.65 -12.28 5.25
CA GLN A 18 5.54 -11.41 6.03
C GLN A 18 5.24 -11.43 7.52
N LYS A 19 6.19 -10.95 8.29
CA LYS A 19 6.01 -10.64 9.71
C LYS A 19 5.61 -9.18 9.84
N ILE A 20 4.38 -8.92 10.26
CA ILE A 20 3.86 -7.59 10.56
C ILE A 20 4.08 -7.30 12.03
N THR A 21 4.72 -6.19 12.37
CA THR A 21 4.92 -5.76 13.77
C THR A 21 4.62 -4.28 13.87
N ILE A 22 3.85 -3.90 14.89
CA ILE A 22 3.57 -2.51 15.22
C ILE A 22 4.16 -2.25 16.60
N THR A 23 4.95 -1.20 16.71
CA THR A 23 5.49 -0.72 17.99
C THR A 23 4.93 0.65 18.32
N GLN A 24 4.98 1.01 19.60
CA GLN A 24 4.49 2.27 20.11
C GLN A 24 5.55 2.94 20.99
N TRP A 25 5.80 4.22 20.74
CA TRP A 25 6.53 5.10 21.64
C TRP A 25 5.72 6.39 21.85
N LYS A 26 5.34 6.66 23.07
CA LYS A 26 4.39 7.74 23.41
C LYS A 26 3.07 7.56 22.63
N GLU A 27 2.71 8.56 21.84
CA GLU A 27 1.48 8.56 21.01
C GLU A 27 1.73 8.12 19.57
N GLU A 28 3.00 7.83 19.20
CA GLU A 28 3.38 7.46 17.85
C GLU A 28 3.53 5.96 17.68
N TYR A 29 3.30 5.49 16.44
CA TYR A 29 3.35 4.09 16.07
C TYR A 29 4.25 3.88 14.87
N TRP A 30 4.96 2.76 14.87
CA TRP A 30 5.81 2.33 13.77
C TRP A 30 5.33 1.01 13.22
N LEU A 31 5.20 0.91 11.90
CA LEU A 31 4.98 -0.34 11.20
C LEU A 31 6.31 -0.91 10.73
N TYR A 32 6.50 -2.20 10.99
CA TYR A 32 7.62 -2.98 10.50
C TYR A 32 7.11 -4.19 9.72
N LEU A 33 7.69 -4.42 8.54
CA LEU A 33 7.50 -5.64 7.76
C LEU A 33 8.81 -6.41 7.70
N ASN A 34 8.82 -7.65 8.17
CA ASN A 34 10.03 -8.49 8.31
C ASN A 34 11.16 -7.81 9.11
N GLY A 35 10.81 -6.90 10.02
CA GLY A 35 11.74 -6.12 10.83
C GLY A 35 12.32 -4.88 10.16
N SER A 36 11.95 -4.59 8.91
CA SER A 36 12.25 -3.33 8.23
C SER A 36 11.16 -2.30 8.51
N LYS A 37 11.54 -1.11 8.98
CA LYS A 37 10.62 0.02 9.19
C LYS A 37 9.99 0.40 7.84
N GLN A 38 8.68 0.56 7.83
CA GLN A 38 7.90 0.98 6.66
C GLN A 38 7.41 2.42 6.82
N LEU A 39 6.73 2.70 7.91
CA LEU A 39 6.19 4.02 8.20
C LEU A 39 6.15 4.31 9.70
N CYS A 40 5.99 5.59 10.02
CA CYS A 40 5.67 6.09 11.35
C CYS A 40 4.47 7.05 11.24
N THR A 41 3.56 7.03 12.19
CA THR A 41 2.39 7.92 12.20
C THR A 41 2.73 9.40 12.19
N PHE A 42 3.91 9.77 12.71
CA PHE A 42 4.37 11.15 12.78
C PHE A 42 4.73 11.75 11.41
N ASP A 43 5.32 10.96 10.51
CA ASP A 43 5.95 11.48 9.28
C ASP A 43 5.54 10.71 7.99
N GLU A 44 4.53 9.85 8.05
CA GLU A 44 4.12 8.99 6.92
C GLU A 44 3.74 9.80 5.66
N TRP A 45 3.23 11.01 5.83
CA TRP A 45 2.87 11.91 4.74
C TRP A 45 4.07 12.30 3.87
N GLN A 46 5.28 12.36 4.44
CA GLN A 46 6.52 12.62 3.69
C GLN A 46 6.82 11.53 2.66
N TYR A 47 6.23 10.35 2.82
CA TYR A 47 6.32 9.26 1.87
C TYR A 47 5.11 9.22 0.92
N HIS A 48 3.90 9.24 1.45
CA HIS A 48 2.69 9.01 0.67
C HIS A 48 2.33 10.20 -0.24
N GLU A 49 2.56 11.44 0.19
CA GLU A 49 2.30 12.60 -0.68
C GLU A 49 3.23 12.61 -1.92
N PRO A 50 4.57 12.46 -1.80
CA PRO A 50 5.44 12.35 -2.97
C PRO A 50 5.20 11.12 -3.84
N LEU A 51 4.71 10.03 -3.27
CA LEU A 51 4.36 8.82 -4.00
C LEU A 51 3.16 9.07 -4.94
N VAL A 52 2.16 9.80 -4.49
CA VAL A 52 0.86 9.94 -5.16
C VAL A 52 0.76 11.22 -5.98
N HIS A 53 1.04 12.37 -5.37
CA HIS A 53 0.70 13.64 -5.99
C HIS A 53 1.41 13.95 -7.31
N PRO A 54 2.70 13.64 -7.52
CA PRO A 54 3.37 13.94 -8.79
C PRO A 54 2.68 13.27 -9.99
N VAL A 55 2.38 11.98 -9.91
CA VAL A 55 1.72 11.27 -11.02
C VAL A 55 0.28 11.73 -11.22
N MET A 56 -0.45 11.99 -10.14
CA MET A 56 -1.83 12.49 -10.22
C MET A 56 -1.91 13.91 -10.80
N GLN A 57 -0.93 14.77 -10.53
CA GLN A 57 -0.82 16.10 -11.12
C GLN A 57 -0.51 16.06 -12.63
N LEU A 58 0.30 15.08 -13.05
CA LEU A 58 0.61 14.86 -14.46
C LEU A 58 -0.55 14.24 -15.24
N THR A 59 -1.53 13.64 -14.54
CA THR A 59 -2.70 12.98 -15.13
C THR A 59 -4.00 13.52 -14.52
N PRO A 60 -4.32 14.82 -14.74
CA PRO A 60 -5.42 15.50 -14.05
C PRO A 60 -6.83 14.96 -14.38
N TYR A 61 -6.94 14.15 -15.42
CA TYR A 61 -8.21 13.54 -15.87
C TYR A 61 -8.31 12.06 -15.52
N ALA A 62 -7.39 11.55 -14.69
CA ALA A 62 -7.40 10.16 -14.23
C ALA A 62 -8.72 9.82 -13.54
N LYS A 63 -9.36 8.72 -13.98
CA LYS A 63 -10.59 8.16 -13.43
C LYS A 63 -10.36 6.85 -12.71
N HIS A 64 -9.54 5.99 -13.29
CA HIS A 64 -9.24 4.66 -12.78
C HIS A 64 -7.78 4.58 -12.33
N VAL A 65 -7.58 4.41 -11.04
CA VAL A 65 -6.24 4.35 -10.43
C VAL A 65 -6.00 2.95 -9.88
N LEU A 66 -4.88 2.35 -10.26
CA LEU A 66 -4.38 1.10 -9.66
C LEU A 66 -3.29 1.41 -8.65
N ILE A 67 -3.41 0.83 -7.46
CA ILE A 67 -2.38 0.86 -6.43
C ILE A 67 -1.93 -0.58 -6.18
N LEU A 68 -0.65 -0.86 -6.36
CA LEU A 68 -0.04 -2.17 -6.13
C LEU A 68 0.82 -2.11 -4.86
N GLY A 69 0.44 -2.86 -3.83
CA GLY A 69 0.95 -2.72 -2.47
C GLY A 69 0.14 -1.70 -1.67
N ALA A 70 0.77 -0.97 -0.77
CA ALA A 70 0.15 0.08 0.05
C ALA A 70 -1.02 -0.40 0.93
N GLY A 71 -0.93 -1.60 1.48
CA GLY A 71 -1.99 -2.20 2.29
C GLY A 71 -2.31 -1.46 3.60
N ASP A 72 -1.56 -0.42 3.97
CA ASP A 72 -1.88 0.50 5.05
C ASP A 72 -3.04 1.46 4.73
N GLY A 73 -3.30 1.73 3.43
CA GLY A 73 -4.39 2.57 2.93
C GLY A 73 -4.06 4.07 2.82
N CYS A 74 -2.86 4.52 3.15
CA CYS A 74 -2.49 5.93 3.07
C CYS A 74 -2.41 6.44 1.63
N ALA A 75 -1.92 5.61 0.70
CA ALA A 75 -1.94 5.94 -0.73
C ALA A 75 -3.37 6.10 -1.26
N ILE A 76 -4.33 5.28 -0.79
CA ILE A 76 -5.75 5.44 -1.12
C ILE A 76 -6.24 6.82 -0.66
N ARG A 77 -5.96 7.20 0.60
CA ARG A 77 -6.31 8.52 1.17
C ARG A 77 -5.84 9.65 0.26
N GLU A 78 -4.59 9.58 -0.20
CA GLU A 78 -4.02 10.62 -1.05
C GLU A 78 -4.69 10.67 -2.43
N VAL A 79 -4.99 9.53 -3.05
CA VAL A 79 -5.71 9.47 -4.34
C VAL A 79 -7.13 10.00 -4.21
N LEU A 80 -7.82 9.76 -3.10
CA LEU A 80 -9.20 10.24 -2.87
C LEU A 80 -9.31 11.77 -2.80
N LYS A 81 -8.21 12.49 -2.59
CA LYS A 81 -8.18 13.97 -2.70
C LYS A 81 -8.49 14.46 -4.11
N TYR A 82 -8.36 13.61 -5.14
CA TYR A 82 -8.63 13.94 -6.55
C TYR A 82 -10.07 13.58 -6.90
N LYS A 83 -10.93 14.60 -6.97
CA LYS A 83 -12.39 14.45 -7.15
C LYS A 83 -12.77 13.76 -8.47
N GLY A 84 -11.93 13.87 -9.50
CA GLY A 84 -12.13 13.24 -10.82
C GLY A 84 -11.99 11.72 -10.82
N VAL A 85 -11.35 11.14 -9.81
CA VAL A 85 -11.18 9.69 -9.69
C VAL A 85 -12.53 9.03 -9.44
N GLU A 86 -12.85 8.04 -10.25
CA GLU A 86 -14.10 7.27 -10.19
C GLU A 86 -13.91 5.91 -9.50
N GLN A 87 -12.73 5.30 -9.69
CA GLN A 87 -12.41 4.00 -9.09
C GLN A 87 -10.94 3.93 -8.69
N ILE A 88 -10.70 3.34 -7.53
CA ILE A 88 -9.36 2.98 -7.02
C ILE A 88 -9.36 1.48 -6.80
N THR A 89 -8.46 0.76 -7.47
CA THR A 89 -8.23 -0.66 -7.21
C THR A 89 -6.93 -0.81 -6.44
N LEU A 90 -7.01 -1.28 -5.20
CA LEU A 90 -5.85 -1.66 -4.39
C LEU A 90 -5.61 -3.15 -4.53
N VAL A 91 -4.39 -3.54 -4.91
CA VAL A 91 -3.95 -4.93 -4.97
C VAL A 91 -2.80 -5.14 -4.00
N ASP A 92 -3.02 -5.89 -2.95
CA ASP A 92 -2.00 -6.26 -1.97
C ASP A 92 -1.98 -7.77 -1.78
N ILE A 93 -0.80 -8.36 -1.73
CA ILE A 93 -0.65 -9.80 -1.59
C ILE A 93 -1.09 -10.32 -0.21
N ASP A 94 -1.00 -9.49 0.83
CA ASP A 94 -1.24 -9.90 2.20
C ASP A 94 -2.62 -9.43 2.72
N PRO A 95 -3.61 -10.33 2.78
CA PRO A 95 -4.94 -9.99 3.29
C PRO A 95 -4.93 -9.53 4.75
N GLU A 96 -3.88 -9.86 5.52
CA GLU A 96 -3.76 -9.35 6.87
C GLU A 96 -3.33 -7.89 6.88
N MET A 97 -2.46 -7.46 5.95
CA MET A 97 -2.08 -6.06 5.85
C MET A 97 -3.29 -5.19 5.48
N THR A 98 -4.05 -5.57 4.47
CA THR A 98 -5.28 -4.87 4.09
C THR A 98 -6.35 -4.89 5.20
N ARG A 99 -6.44 -6.00 5.96
CA ARG A 99 -7.32 -6.08 7.14
C ARG A 99 -6.90 -5.06 8.21
N ILE A 100 -5.61 -4.98 8.51
CA ILE A 100 -5.06 -4.01 9.47
C ILE A 100 -5.35 -2.58 8.99
N GLY A 101 -5.03 -2.25 7.75
CA GLY A 101 -5.32 -0.94 7.16
C GLY A 101 -6.80 -0.55 7.26
N LYS A 102 -7.69 -1.52 7.08
CA LYS A 102 -9.14 -1.32 7.12
C LYS A 102 -9.74 -1.25 8.52
N THR A 103 -9.23 -2.03 9.50
CA THR A 103 -9.94 -2.25 10.77
C THR A 103 -9.17 -1.88 12.04
N ASN A 104 -7.86 -1.67 11.94
CA ASN A 104 -7.06 -1.27 13.10
C ASN A 104 -7.20 0.24 13.34
N GLU A 105 -7.54 0.66 14.55
CA GLU A 105 -7.82 2.05 14.89
C GLU A 105 -6.68 3.02 14.58
N ILE A 106 -5.41 2.57 14.72
CA ILE A 106 -4.23 3.37 14.37
C ILE A 106 -4.23 3.68 12.88
N PHE A 107 -4.44 2.65 12.05
CA PHE A 107 -4.40 2.78 10.59
C PHE A 107 -5.65 3.44 10.02
N THR A 108 -6.85 3.15 10.55
CA THR A 108 -8.08 3.82 10.11
C THR A 108 -8.05 5.32 10.39
N LYS A 109 -7.44 5.73 11.51
CA LYS A 109 -7.21 7.14 11.80
C LYS A 109 -6.18 7.77 10.85
N MET A 110 -5.08 7.07 10.61
CA MET A 110 -3.98 7.53 9.76
C MET A 110 -4.41 7.66 8.29
N ASN A 111 -5.11 6.66 7.76
CA ASN A 111 -5.58 6.64 6.37
C ASN A 111 -6.95 7.30 6.16
N ASP A 112 -7.47 7.98 7.18
CA ASP A 112 -8.78 8.68 7.14
C ASP A 112 -9.93 7.76 6.70
N SER A 113 -9.90 6.50 7.17
CA SER A 113 -10.91 5.49 6.83
C SER A 113 -11.10 5.26 5.32
N SER A 114 -10.06 5.51 4.53
CA SER A 114 -10.08 5.49 3.05
C SER A 114 -10.63 4.18 2.45
N TYR A 115 -10.44 3.06 3.14
CA TYR A 115 -10.98 1.75 2.72
C TYR A 115 -12.51 1.67 2.63
N TYR A 116 -13.22 2.59 3.27
CA TYR A 116 -14.68 2.60 3.29
C TYR A 116 -15.30 3.49 2.21
N ASP A 117 -14.48 4.20 1.45
CA ASP A 117 -14.98 4.97 0.32
C ASP A 117 -15.53 4.01 -0.77
N PRO A 118 -16.73 4.27 -1.31
CA PRO A 118 -17.36 3.40 -2.31
C PRO A 118 -16.59 3.28 -3.63
N LYS A 119 -15.65 4.17 -3.90
CA LYS A 119 -14.76 4.10 -5.08
C LYS A 119 -13.65 3.05 -4.92
N VAL A 120 -13.43 2.52 -3.71
CA VAL A 120 -12.30 1.64 -3.39
C VAL A 120 -12.67 0.18 -3.52
N LYS A 121 -11.98 -0.50 -4.43
CA LYS A 121 -12.00 -1.96 -4.61
C LYS A 121 -10.70 -2.55 -4.10
N VAL A 122 -10.77 -3.53 -3.21
CA VAL A 122 -9.61 -4.23 -2.64
C VAL A 122 -9.52 -5.64 -3.20
N VAL A 123 -8.35 -6.01 -3.70
CA VAL A 123 -8.05 -7.35 -4.21
C VAL A 123 -6.82 -7.89 -3.48
N ASN A 124 -6.96 -9.03 -2.81
CA ASN A 124 -5.81 -9.70 -2.19
C ASN A 124 -5.24 -10.75 -3.14
N GLN A 125 -4.24 -10.34 -3.90
CA GLN A 125 -3.60 -11.16 -4.92
C GLN A 125 -2.16 -10.69 -5.15
N ASP A 126 -1.32 -11.59 -5.70
CA ASP A 126 0.00 -11.21 -6.23
C ASP A 126 -0.16 -10.20 -7.37
N ALA A 127 0.57 -9.09 -7.32
CA ALA A 127 0.45 -7.99 -8.29
C ALA A 127 0.77 -8.42 -9.73
N PHE A 128 1.75 -9.30 -9.91
CA PHE A 128 2.12 -9.84 -11.21
C PHE A 128 0.98 -10.67 -11.82
N GLN A 129 0.42 -11.59 -11.02
CA GLN A 129 -0.72 -12.40 -11.43
C GLN A 129 -1.97 -11.55 -11.71
N TYR A 130 -2.21 -10.53 -10.88
CA TYR A 130 -3.32 -9.62 -11.10
C TYR A 130 -3.23 -8.93 -12.46
N LEU A 131 -2.06 -8.36 -12.80
CA LEU A 131 -1.85 -7.69 -14.09
C LEU A 131 -1.93 -8.65 -15.29
N GLU A 132 -1.53 -9.91 -15.13
CA GLU A 132 -1.65 -10.93 -16.18
C GLU A 132 -3.11 -11.33 -16.44
N GLN A 133 -3.91 -11.42 -15.39
CA GLN A 133 -5.27 -11.98 -15.44
C GLN A 133 -6.37 -10.92 -15.59
N SER A 134 -6.09 -9.67 -15.23
CA SER A 134 -7.06 -8.59 -15.31
C SER A 134 -7.22 -8.10 -16.74
N ASP A 135 -8.47 -7.86 -17.16
CA ASP A 135 -8.80 -7.14 -18.40
C ASP A 135 -9.01 -5.63 -18.16
N GLU A 136 -8.87 -5.16 -16.92
CA GLU A 136 -9.03 -3.74 -16.57
C GLU A 136 -7.84 -2.91 -17.08
N PHE A 137 -8.15 -1.65 -17.46
CA PHE A 137 -7.16 -0.63 -17.83
C PHE A 137 -7.23 0.52 -16.83
N PHE A 138 -6.10 1.19 -16.64
CA PHE A 138 -5.95 2.23 -15.65
C PHE A 138 -5.33 3.49 -16.25
N ASP A 139 -5.72 4.65 -15.76
CA ASP A 139 -5.13 5.93 -16.16
C ASP A 139 -3.83 6.22 -15.41
N VAL A 140 -3.70 5.66 -14.19
CA VAL A 140 -2.54 5.80 -13.31
C VAL A 140 -2.28 4.50 -12.59
N MET A 141 -1.00 4.13 -12.45
CA MET A 141 -0.53 3.07 -11.55
C MET A 141 0.45 3.63 -10.53
N ILE A 142 0.22 3.28 -9.27
CA ILE A 142 1.10 3.59 -8.14
C ILE A 142 1.67 2.28 -7.62
N LEU A 143 2.99 2.19 -7.56
CA LEU A 143 3.72 0.99 -7.16
C LEU A 143 4.36 1.25 -5.80
N ASP A 144 3.86 0.59 -4.76
CA ASP A 144 4.34 0.71 -3.39
C ASP A 144 4.77 -0.65 -2.84
N PHE A 145 5.96 -1.05 -3.25
CA PHE A 145 6.54 -2.33 -2.85
C PHE A 145 7.74 -2.12 -1.93
N PRO A 146 7.98 -3.05 -0.98
CA PRO A 146 9.22 -3.07 -0.21
C PRO A 146 10.44 -3.19 -1.12
N ASP A 147 11.59 -2.69 -0.65
CA ASP A 147 12.87 -2.83 -1.35
C ASP A 147 13.13 -4.27 -1.82
N PRO A 148 13.78 -4.47 -2.97
CA PRO A 148 14.04 -5.79 -3.56
C PRO A 148 15.11 -6.57 -2.79
N LYS A 149 14.79 -7.04 -1.59
CA LYS A 149 15.68 -7.80 -0.68
C LYS A 149 15.57 -9.32 -0.84
N SER A 150 14.71 -9.81 -1.73
CA SER A 150 14.50 -11.24 -2.02
C SER A 150 14.23 -11.47 -3.49
N ILE A 151 14.40 -12.74 -3.94
CA ILE A 151 14.11 -13.13 -5.33
C ILE A 151 12.63 -12.86 -5.67
N ASP A 152 11.72 -13.13 -4.74
CA ASP A 152 10.29 -12.93 -4.94
C ASP A 152 9.94 -11.45 -5.13
N LEU A 153 10.57 -10.55 -4.37
CA LEU A 153 10.40 -9.11 -4.54
C LEU A 153 11.07 -8.58 -5.81
N ASN A 154 12.18 -9.19 -6.26
CA ASN A 154 12.84 -8.79 -7.50
C ASN A 154 11.94 -8.94 -8.74
N ARG A 155 10.93 -9.82 -8.72
CA ARG A 155 9.98 -9.99 -9.81
C ARG A 155 9.24 -8.69 -10.14
N VAL A 156 8.75 -7.98 -9.12
CA VAL A 156 7.98 -6.72 -9.32
C VAL A 156 8.86 -5.52 -9.67
N TYR A 157 10.19 -5.72 -9.74
CA TYR A 157 11.16 -4.75 -10.25
C TYR A 157 11.76 -5.17 -11.61
N SER A 158 11.22 -6.22 -12.24
CA SER A 158 11.70 -6.75 -13.52
C SER A 158 11.18 -5.96 -14.72
N LYS A 159 11.89 -6.04 -15.84
CA LYS A 159 11.42 -5.49 -17.12
C LYS A 159 10.09 -6.09 -17.56
N GLU A 160 9.88 -7.36 -17.27
CA GLU A 160 8.66 -8.10 -17.58
C GLU A 160 7.48 -7.52 -16.83
N PHE A 161 7.65 -7.19 -15.53
CA PHE A 161 6.64 -6.55 -14.72
C PHE A 161 6.26 -5.16 -15.25
N TYR A 162 7.25 -4.32 -15.54
CA TYR A 162 6.98 -2.99 -16.09
C TYR A 162 6.36 -3.04 -17.50
N ARG A 163 6.66 -4.07 -18.30
CA ARG A 163 5.94 -4.30 -19.57
C ARG A 163 4.49 -4.66 -19.36
N LEU A 164 4.16 -5.45 -18.33
CA LEU A 164 2.77 -5.74 -17.96
C LEU A 164 2.05 -4.46 -17.49
N CYS A 165 2.67 -3.66 -16.63
CA CYS A 165 2.12 -2.36 -16.22
C CYS A 165 1.79 -1.50 -17.46
N ASN A 166 2.74 -1.35 -18.38
CA ASN A 166 2.56 -0.53 -19.59
C ASN A 166 1.47 -1.03 -20.54
N LYS A 167 1.11 -2.31 -20.47
CA LYS A 167 -0.01 -2.86 -21.28
C LYS A 167 -1.37 -2.54 -20.68
N LYS A 168 -1.41 -2.13 -19.41
CA LYS A 168 -2.64 -1.85 -18.65
C LYS A 168 -2.86 -0.35 -18.40
N LEU A 169 -1.93 0.49 -18.89
CA LEU A 169 -2.01 1.95 -18.96
C LEU A 169 -2.56 2.41 -20.39
#